data_0552f5c47655bbf0f9f4abf5fe4bbaa4
#
_entry.id   0552f5c47655bbf0f9f4abf5fe4bbaa4
#
_cell.length_a   1.000
_cell.length_b   1.000
_cell.length_c   1.000
_cell.angle_alpha   90.00
_cell.angle_beta   90.00
_cell.angle_gamma   90.00
#
_symmetry.space_group_name_H-M   'P 1'
#
loop_
_entity.id
_entity.type
_entity.pdbx_description
1 polymer ?
#
loop_
_entity_poly.entity_id
_entity_poly.type
_entity_poly.pdbx_seq_one_letter_code
_entity_poly.pdbx_strand_id
1 'polypeptide(L)'
;MTSDSIVIIPTYNEKENIEKIIRAVFKLEKFFHILVIDDGSPDGTAQIVHQLMNSECSDRLFIIERTGKLGLGTAYITGFKWALEHGYDYIFEMDADFSHDPNDLPRLYAATHDEGYDVAVGSRYVSGVNVVNWPIGRVLMSYFASKYVQIVTGFHVHDTTAGFVCYRRKVLETIPLDDIRFKGYAFQIEMKYTSYKIGFKIKEVPVIFVNRREGVSKMSGGIFSEAFFGVMRLRLDGWFKKYPKA
;
A
#
# COMPACT_ATOMS: atom_id res chain seq x y z
N MET A 1 23.28 -2.98 -9.39
CA MET A 1 22.42 -4.17 -9.69
C MET A 1 21.04 -3.66 -10.07
N THR A 2 20.39 -4.25 -11.05
CA THR A 2 19.02 -3.90 -11.42
C THR A 2 18.04 -4.72 -10.57
N SER A 3 17.03 -4.10 -9.99
CA SER A 3 15.93 -4.78 -9.29
C SER A 3 14.70 -4.86 -10.18
N ASP A 4 13.98 -5.98 -10.13
CA ASP A 4 12.66 -6.16 -10.71
C ASP A 4 11.55 -5.57 -9.82
N SER A 5 11.91 -5.14 -8.59
CA SER A 5 10.99 -4.82 -7.49
C SER A 5 11.24 -3.44 -6.91
N ILE A 6 10.16 -2.69 -6.69
CA ILE A 6 10.22 -1.38 -6.05
C ILE A 6 9.18 -1.26 -4.92
N VAL A 7 9.60 -0.67 -3.80
CA VAL A 7 8.74 -0.37 -2.64
C VAL A 7 8.41 1.10 -2.64
N ILE A 8 7.12 1.43 -2.80
CA ILE A 8 6.62 2.80 -2.73
C ILE A 8 6.27 3.12 -1.28
N ILE A 9 6.87 4.19 -0.77
CA ILE A 9 6.70 4.64 0.62
C ILE A 9 6.21 6.09 0.61
N PRO A 10 4.90 6.33 0.80
CA PRO A 10 4.37 7.66 0.98
C PRO A 10 4.80 8.27 2.32
N THR A 11 5.20 9.53 2.32
CA THR A 11 5.62 10.24 3.53
C THR A 11 4.93 11.59 3.69
N TYR A 12 4.61 11.93 4.92
CA TYR A 12 4.29 13.27 5.37
C TYR A 12 4.63 13.39 6.87
N ASN A 13 5.68 14.14 7.23
CA ASN A 13 6.22 14.23 8.59
C ASN A 13 6.60 12.84 9.16
N GLU A 14 7.57 12.20 8.53
CA GLU A 14 8.11 10.88 8.93
C GLU A 14 9.63 10.93 9.23
N LYS A 15 10.13 12.09 9.64
CA LYS A 15 11.55 12.34 9.94
C LYS A 15 12.16 11.29 10.86
N GLU A 16 11.42 10.83 11.88
CA GLU A 16 11.91 9.88 12.87
C GLU A 16 12.03 8.43 12.34
N ASN A 17 11.28 8.13 11.27
CA ASN A 17 11.12 6.79 10.73
C ASN A 17 11.83 6.56 9.40
N ILE A 18 11.88 7.58 8.53
CA ILE A 18 12.21 7.39 7.11
C ILE A 18 13.60 6.77 6.89
N GLU A 19 14.64 7.22 7.59
CA GLU A 19 15.97 6.62 7.46
C GLU A 19 15.98 5.17 7.93
N LYS A 20 15.33 4.90 9.07
CA LYS A 20 15.30 3.57 9.68
C LYS A 20 14.62 2.56 8.75
N ILE A 21 13.49 2.93 8.14
CA ILE A 21 12.71 2.03 7.25
C ILE A 21 13.47 1.77 5.94
N ILE A 22 14.09 2.80 5.35
CA ILE A 22 14.94 2.65 4.16
C ILE A 22 16.08 1.66 4.43
N ARG A 23 16.81 1.85 5.53
CA ARG A 23 17.91 0.96 5.92
C ARG A 23 17.43 -0.47 6.23
N ALA A 24 16.23 -0.63 6.80
CA ALA A 24 15.65 -1.94 7.07
C ALA A 24 15.34 -2.69 5.78
N VAL A 25 14.72 -2.04 4.79
CA VAL A 25 14.46 -2.65 3.47
C VAL A 25 15.77 -3.00 2.76
N PHE A 26 16.78 -2.14 2.84
CA PHE A 26 18.06 -2.37 2.15
C PHE A 26 18.94 -3.47 2.79
N LYS A 27 18.62 -3.90 4.01
CA LYS A 27 19.29 -5.05 4.67
C LYS A 27 18.71 -6.39 4.27
N LEU A 28 17.59 -6.43 3.56
CA LEU A 28 16.99 -7.67 3.11
C LEU A 28 17.88 -8.36 2.07
N GLU A 29 17.86 -9.69 2.05
CA GLU A 29 18.62 -10.48 1.07
C GLU A 29 18.15 -10.20 -0.36
N LYS A 30 16.82 -10.10 -0.58
CA LYS A 30 16.29 -9.66 -1.86
C LYS A 30 16.58 -8.17 -2.05
N PHE A 31 17.13 -7.86 -3.21
CA PHE A 31 17.48 -6.50 -3.59
C PHE A 31 16.22 -5.73 -4.04
N PHE A 32 15.76 -4.81 -3.19
CA PHE A 32 14.66 -3.92 -3.50
C PHE A 32 15.15 -2.52 -3.84
N HIS A 33 14.49 -1.85 -4.77
CA HIS A 33 14.53 -0.40 -4.89
C HIS A 33 13.44 0.23 -4.03
N ILE A 34 13.63 1.51 -3.67
CA ILE A 34 12.63 2.29 -2.92
C ILE A 34 12.33 3.58 -3.67
N LEU A 35 11.03 3.90 -3.76
CA LEU A 35 10.55 5.20 -4.19
C LEU A 35 9.79 5.87 -3.04
N VAL A 36 10.32 6.95 -2.51
CA VAL A 36 9.64 7.79 -1.53
C VAL A 36 8.76 8.80 -2.27
N ILE A 37 7.50 8.93 -1.85
CA ILE A 37 6.59 9.98 -2.33
C ILE A 37 6.34 10.94 -1.17
N ASP A 38 7.04 12.05 -1.15
CA ASP A 38 6.93 13.01 -0.06
C ASP A 38 5.91 14.11 -0.36
N ASP A 39 4.94 14.27 0.52
CA ASP A 39 3.83 15.21 0.41
C ASP A 39 4.17 16.61 0.94
N GLY A 40 5.40 17.09 0.67
CA GLY A 40 5.87 18.39 1.11
C GLY A 40 6.05 18.45 2.63
N SER A 41 6.75 17.48 3.21
CA SER A 41 7.01 17.39 4.64
C SER A 41 7.81 18.59 5.16
N PRO A 42 7.26 19.39 6.10
CA PRO A 42 7.99 20.54 6.66
C PRO A 42 9.05 20.14 7.71
N ASP A 43 9.07 18.90 8.17
CA ASP A 43 9.92 18.42 9.26
C ASP A 43 11.36 18.01 8.84
N GLY A 44 11.65 18.04 7.54
CA GLY A 44 12.95 17.63 7.00
C GLY A 44 13.00 16.17 6.52
N THR A 45 11.87 15.49 6.36
CA THR A 45 11.80 14.12 5.83
C THR A 45 12.50 14.00 4.47
N ALA A 46 12.17 14.85 3.49
CA ALA A 46 12.75 14.81 2.15
C ALA A 46 14.28 15.04 2.17
N GLN A 47 14.76 15.95 3.02
CA GLN A 47 16.19 16.23 3.16
C GLN A 47 16.99 14.99 3.60
N ILE A 48 16.42 14.18 4.50
CA ILE A 48 17.05 12.91 4.94
C ILE A 48 17.15 11.94 3.75
N VAL A 49 16.09 11.82 2.95
CA VAL A 49 16.11 10.95 1.77
C VAL A 49 17.18 11.40 0.78
N HIS A 50 17.28 12.69 0.49
CA HIS A 50 18.33 13.24 -0.38
C HIS A 50 19.76 12.98 0.16
N GLN A 51 19.97 13.10 1.48
CA GLN A 51 21.24 12.77 2.08
C GLN A 51 21.63 11.30 1.87
N LEU A 52 20.68 10.37 2.06
CA LEU A 52 20.89 8.95 1.82
C LEU A 52 21.18 8.65 0.34
N MET A 53 20.46 9.28 -0.57
CA MET A 53 20.71 9.15 -2.01
C MET A 53 22.11 9.57 -2.41
N ASN A 54 22.59 10.68 -1.84
CA ASN A 54 23.91 11.23 -2.15
C ASN A 54 25.09 10.47 -1.50
N SER A 55 24.83 9.65 -0.47
CA SER A 55 25.88 8.95 0.26
C SER A 55 26.03 7.47 -0.10
N GLU A 56 24.98 6.69 0.14
CA GLU A 56 25.09 5.22 0.15
C GLU A 56 24.14 4.51 -0.85
N CYS A 57 23.12 5.21 -1.36
CA CYS A 57 21.95 4.60 -1.98
C CYS A 57 21.59 5.20 -3.34
N SER A 58 22.52 5.80 -4.05
CA SER A 58 22.28 6.57 -5.28
C SER A 58 21.64 5.79 -6.42
N ASP A 59 21.79 4.46 -6.44
CA ASP A 59 21.34 3.59 -7.53
C ASP A 59 20.03 2.85 -7.23
N ARG A 60 19.48 2.95 -6.01
CA ARG A 60 18.29 2.21 -5.60
C ARG A 60 17.30 2.95 -4.69
N LEU A 61 17.56 4.23 -4.42
CA LEU A 61 16.66 5.11 -3.67
C LEU A 61 16.25 6.28 -4.54
N PHE A 62 14.96 6.50 -4.67
CA PHE A 62 14.36 7.56 -5.47
C PHE A 62 13.37 8.35 -4.62
N ILE A 63 13.15 9.62 -4.98
CA ILE A 63 12.16 10.47 -4.33
C ILE A 63 11.39 11.29 -5.36
N ILE A 64 10.08 11.44 -5.10
CA ILE A 64 9.24 12.43 -5.76
C ILE A 64 8.68 13.34 -4.66
N GLU A 65 8.98 14.61 -4.73
CA GLU A 65 8.44 15.62 -3.84
C GLU A 65 7.19 16.27 -4.46
N ARG A 66 6.10 16.27 -3.70
CA ARG A 66 4.83 16.89 -4.12
C ARG A 66 4.62 18.19 -3.37
N THR A 67 3.77 19.06 -3.91
CA THR A 67 3.56 20.42 -3.37
C THR A 67 2.79 20.48 -2.05
N GLY A 68 2.28 19.32 -1.54
CA GLY A 68 1.56 19.23 -0.29
C GLY A 68 0.77 17.92 -0.12
N LYS A 69 0.04 17.81 0.98
CA LYS A 69 -0.74 16.62 1.33
C LYS A 69 -1.96 16.45 0.43
N LEU A 70 -1.81 15.69 -0.65
CA LEU A 70 -2.85 15.45 -1.67
C LEU A 70 -3.66 14.18 -1.42
N GLY A 71 -3.30 13.39 -0.42
CA GLY A 71 -3.95 12.14 -0.02
C GLY A 71 -3.16 10.88 -0.40
N LEU A 72 -3.27 9.85 0.43
CA LEU A 72 -2.51 8.61 0.35
C LEU A 72 -2.66 7.91 -1.01
N GLY A 73 -3.89 7.76 -1.49
CA GLY A 73 -4.16 7.10 -2.77
C GLY A 73 -3.50 7.82 -3.95
N THR A 74 -3.48 9.15 -3.94
CA THR A 74 -2.81 9.90 -5.02
C THR A 74 -1.28 9.76 -4.96
N ALA A 75 -0.71 9.54 -3.76
CA ALA A 75 0.73 9.25 -3.62
C ALA A 75 1.06 7.90 -4.25
N TYR A 76 0.29 6.85 -3.93
CA TYR A 76 0.48 5.54 -4.54
C TYR A 76 0.28 5.56 -6.05
N ILE A 77 -0.76 6.23 -6.57
CA ILE A 77 -0.98 6.36 -8.03
C ILE A 77 0.23 7.02 -8.71
N THR A 78 0.78 8.09 -8.12
CA THR A 78 2.00 8.73 -8.63
C THR A 78 3.16 7.73 -8.68
N GLY A 79 3.37 6.99 -7.59
CA GLY A 79 4.41 5.97 -7.49
C GLY A 79 4.20 4.81 -8.46
N PHE A 80 2.97 4.34 -8.65
CA PHE A 80 2.64 3.28 -9.61
C PHE A 80 2.98 3.68 -11.05
N LYS A 81 2.58 4.88 -11.47
CA LYS A 81 2.88 5.39 -12.81
C LYS A 81 4.39 5.48 -13.02
N TRP A 82 5.10 6.05 -12.06
CA TRP A 82 6.55 6.13 -12.11
C TRP A 82 7.20 4.73 -12.20
N ALA A 83 6.76 3.77 -11.38
CA ALA A 83 7.27 2.41 -11.40
C ALA A 83 7.03 1.70 -12.74
N LEU A 84 5.85 1.89 -13.35
CA LEU A 84 5.53 1.37 -14.67
C LEU A 84 6.43 1.98 -15.77
N GLU A 85 6.67 3.27 -15.73
CA GLU A 85 7.56 3.99 -16.68
C GLU A 85 9.01 3.50 -16.56
N HIS A 86 9.45 3.10 -15.34
CA HIS A 86 10.81 2.62 -15.08
C HIS A 86 11.00 1.11 -15.20
N GLY A 87 9.97 0.38 -15.63
CA GLY A 87 10.11 -1.03 -16.00
C GLY A 87 10.10 -2.03 -14.84
N TYR A 88 9.56 -1.67 -13.66
CA TYR A 88 9.45 -2.60 -12.54
C TYR A 88 8.33 -3.62 -12.75
N ASP A 89 8.57 -4.88 -12.39
CA ASP A 89 7.62 -5.98 -12.51
C ASP A 89 6.80 -6.23 -11.25
N TYR A 90 7.36 -5.91 -10.07
CA TYR A 90 6.74 -6.09 -8.77
C TYR A 90 6.74 -4.77 -7.99
N ILE A 91 5.57 -4.21 -7.76
CA ILE A 91 5.39 -2.90 -7.17
C ILE A 91 4.70 -3.06 -5.80
N PHE A 92 5.35 -2.57 -4.76
CA PHE A 92 4.89 -2.71 -3.38
C PHE A 92 4.39 -1.40 -2.80
N GLU A 93 3.35 -1.50 -1.99
CA GLU A 93 2.89 -0.46 -1.09
C GLU A 93 3.39 -0.77 0.33
N MET A 94 3.97 0.21 1.02
CA MET A 94 4.40 0.06 2.41
C MET A 94 4.39 1.41 3.13
N ASP A 95 3.92 1.45 4.39
CA ASP A 95 3.98 2.63 5.25
C ASP A 95 5.39 2.85 5.83
N ALA A 96 5.73 4.10 6.16
CA ALA A 96 7.04 4.47 6.68
C ALA A 96 7.21 4.20 8.20
N ASP A 97 6.12 3.95 8.94
CA ASP A 97 6.07 3.99 10.40
C ASP A 97 6.29 2.65 11.12
N PHE A 98 6.83 1.67 10.42
CA PHE A 98 7.03 0.29 10.90
C PHE A 98 5.76 -0.44 11.35
N SER A 99 4.58 0.03 10.94
CA SER A 99 3.34 -0.75 11.09
C SER A 99 3.38 -2.01 10.26
N HIS A 100 4.08 -1.94 9.12
CA HIS A 100 4.40 -3.06 8.25
C HIS A 100 5.86 -3.48 8.49
N ASP A 101 6.09 -4.77 8.79
CA ASP A 101 7.45 -5.29 8.95
C ASP A 101 8.11 -5.47 7.57
N PRO A 102 9.23 -4.80 7.27
CA PRO A 102 9.95 -4.99 6.02
C PRO A 102 10.34 -6.45 5.74
N ASN A 103 10.53 -7.27 6.77
CA ASN A 103 10.85 -8.71 6.63
C ASN A 103 9.72 -9.51 5.96
N ASP A 104 8.51 -8.98 5.86
CA ASP A 104 7.41 -9.60 5.12
C ASP A 104 7.43 -9.29 3.61
N LEU A 105 8.22 -8.30 3.13
CA LEU A 105 8.35 -7.99 1.71
C LEU A 105 8.75 -9.21 0.85
N PRO A 106 9.76 -10.03 1.24
CA PRO A 106 10.11 -11.23 0.48
C PRO A 106 8.97 -12.25 0.41
N ARG A 107 8.11 -12.34 1.43
CA ARG A 107 6.94 -13.24 1.45
C ARG A 107 5.84 -12.80 0.49
N LEU A 108 5.59 -11.48 0.40
CA LEU A 108 4.67 -10.94 -0.60
C LEU A 108 5.25 -11.10 -2.01
N TYR A 109 6.56 -10.92 -2.18
CA TYR A 109 7.24 -11.19 -3.44
C TYR A 109 7.07 -12.65 -3.87
N ALA A 110 7.36 -13.60 -3.00
CA ALA A 110 7.23 -15.03 -3.30
C ALA A 110 5.80 -15.40 -3.71
N ALA A 111 4.78 -14.84 -3.06
CA ALA A 111 3.38 -15.05 -3.43
C ALA A 111 3.07 -14.59 -4.86
N THR A 112 3.67 -13.50 -5.33
CA THR A 112 3.44 -12.98 -6.69
C THR A 112 4.40 -13.58 -7.72
N HIS A 113 5.67 -13.76 -7.37
CA HIS A 113 6.71 -14.27 -8.28
C HIS A 113 6.67 -15.80 -8.41
N ASP A 114 6.80 -16.50 -7.26
CA ASP A 114 7.00 -17.95 -7.25
C ASP A 114 5.68 -18.72 -7.35
N GLU A 115 4.63 -18.24 -6.68
CA GLU A 115 3.32 -18.91 -6.65
C GLU A 115 2.36 -18.41 -7.75
N GLY A 116 2.70 -17.35 -8.46
CA GLY A 116 1.98 -16.90 -9.65
C GLY A 116 0.67 -16.16 -9.36
N TYR A 117 0.47 -15.63 -8.14
CA TYR A 117 -0.62 -14.70 -7.87
C TYR A 117 -0.34 -13.33 -8.48
N ASP A 118 -1.39 -12.58 -8.78
CA ASP A 118 -1.27 -11.26 -9.41
C ASP A 118 -1.14 -10.15 -8.38
N VAL A 119 -1.76 -10.35 -7.22
CA VAL A 119 -1.73 -9.43 -6.06
C VAL A 119 -1.48 -10.24 -4.80
N ALA A 120 -0.53 -9.79 -3.97
CA ALA A 120 -0.33 -10.31 -2.62
C ALA A 120 -0.65 -9.22 -1.58
N VAL A 121 -1.53 -9.54 -0.63
CA VAL A 121 -1.98 -8.64 0.42
C VAL A 121 -1.46 -9.11 1.77
N GLY A 122 -0.67 -8.28 2.45
CA GLY A 122 -0.29 -8.50 3.84
C GLY A 122 -1.50 -8.34 4.74
N SER A 123 -2.07 -9.46 5.19
CA SER A 123 -3.37 -9.51 5.86
C SER A 123 -3.22 -9.71 7.37
N ARG A 124 -3.90 -8.85 8.12
CA ARG A 124 -4.03 -8.95 9.59
C ARG A 124 -5.05 -10.01 10.01
N TYR A 125 -5.91 -10.46 9.09
CA TYR A 125 -7.13 -11.20 9.43
C TYR A 125 -7.26 -12.58 8.77
N VAL A 126 -6.38 -12.97 7.85
CA VAL A 126 -6.49 -14.26 7.14
C VAL A 126 -6.21 -15.47 8.04
N SER A 127 -5.38 -15.32 9.08
CA SER A 127 -5.05 -16.38 10.04
C SER A 127 -5.42 -16.01 11.49
N GLY A 128 -6.52 -15.29 11.69
CA GLY A 128 -6.92 -14.76 12.98
C GLY A 128 -6.75 -13.24 13.05
N VAL A 129 -6.54 -12.68 14.25
CA VAL A 129 -6.34 -11.24 14.45
C VAL A 129 -4.89 -10.98 14.83
N ASN A 130 -4.08 -10.54 13.88
CA ASN A 130 -2.65 -10.37 14.02
C ASN A 130 -2.28 -8.88 14.16
N VAL A 131 -2.66 -8.27 15.27
CA VAL A 131 -2.34 -6.88 15.60
C VAL A 131 -1.73 -6.78 16.99
N VAL A 132 -0.74 -5.90 17.15
CA VAL A 132 -0.03 -5.68 18.42
C VAL A 132 -0.20 -4.24 18.87
N ASN A 133 -0.51 -4.06 20.15
CA ASN A 133 -0.68 -2.77 20.81
C ASN A 133 -1.81 -1.88 20.24
N TRP A 134 -2.87 -2.50 19.70
CA TRP A 134 -4.06 -1.76 19.31
C TRP A 134 -5.10 -1.73 20.43
N PRO A 135 -5.75 -0.59 20.69
CA PRO A 135 -6.97 -0.57 21.51
C PRO A 135 -8.03 -1.50 20.92
N ILE A 136 -8.75 -2.24 21.78
CA ILE A 136 -9.75 -3.22 21.33
C ILE A 136 -10.82 -2.60 20.41
N GLY A 137 -11.23 -1.36 20.66
CA GLY A 137 -12.18 -0.65 19.80
C GLY A 137 -11.66 -0.45 18.38
N ARG A 138 -10.36 -0.20 18.19
CA ARG A 138 -9.72 -0.08 16.87
C ARG A 138 -9.67 -1.44 16.15
N VAL A 139 -9.40 -2.51 16.90
CA VAL A 139 -9.41 -3.89 16.37
C VAL A 139 -10.78 -4.23 15.82
N LEU A 140 -11.82 -4.07 16.66
CA LEU A 140 -13.21 -4.36 16.29
C LEU A 140 -13.65 -3.54 15.09
N MET A 141 -13.38 -2.23 15.11
CA MET A 141 -13.74 -1.33 14.03
C MET A 141 -13.08 -1.72 12.69
N SER A 142 -11.79 -2.02 12.70
CA SER A 142 -11.07 -2.44 11.49
C SER A 142 -11.55 -3.79 10.96
N TYR A 143 -11.80 -4.74 11.87
CA TYR A 143 -12.33 -6.07 11.51
C TYR A 143 -13.73 -5.96 10.91
N PHE A 144 -14.65 -5.25 11.57
CA PHE A 144 -16.01 -5.07 11.07
C PHE A 144 -16.07 -4.22 9.79
N ALA A 145 -15.16 -3.27 9.61
CA ALA A 145 -15.03 -2.54 8.35
C ALA A 145 -14.72 -3.51 7.19
N SER A 146 -13.77 -4.43 7.37
CA SER A 146 -13.48 -5.45 6.35
C SER A 146 -14.65 -6.39 6.13
N LYS A 147 -15.37 -6.82 7.19
CA LYS A 147 -16.59 -7.64 7.06
C LYS A 147 -17.71 -6.91 6.31
N TYR A 148 -17.91 -5.64 6.58
CA TYR A 148 -18.85 -4.80 5.84
C TYR A 148 -18.54 -4.78 4.35
N VAL A 149 -17.26 -4.55 3.97
CA VAL A 149 -16.85 -4.57 2.56
C VAL A 149 -17.13 -5.93 1.94
N GLN A 150 -16.79 -7.04 2.61
CA GLN A 150 -17.05 -8.40 2.12
C GLN A 150 -18.53 -8.63 1.84
N ILE A 151 -19.40 -8.28 2.79
CA ILE A 151 -20.86 -8.48 2.68
C ILE A 151 -21.44 -7.64 1.55
N VAL A 152 -21.09 -6.35 1.50
CA VAL A 152 -21.65 -5.43 0.51
C VAL A 152 -21.18 -5.74 -0.89
N THR A 153 -19.89 -6.05 -1.08
CA THR A 153 -19.29 -6.19 -2.41
C THR A 153 -19.25 -7.63 -2.93
N GLY A 154 -19.36 -8.63 -2.04
CA GLY A 154 -19.09 -10.03 -2.36
C GLY A 154 -17.60 -10.34 -2.57
N PHE A 155 -16.72 -9.45 -2.16
CA PHE A 155 -15.27 -9.56 -2.30
C PHE A 155 -14.66 -10.36 -1.14
N HIS A 156 -14.02 -11.50 -1.42
CA HIS A 156 -13.63 -12.48 -0.41
C HIS A 156 -12.23 -12.28 0.22
N VAL A 157 -11.68 -11.07 0.20
CA VAL A 157 -10.44 -10.74 0.92
C VAL A 157 -10.78 -10.41 2.37
N HIS A 158 -10.06 -11.02 3.33
CA HIS A 158 -10.30 -10.83 4.77
C HIS A 158 -9.87 -9.45 5.24
N ASP A 159 -8.75 -8.94 4.71
CA ASP A 159 -8.25 -7.61 5.06
C ASP A 159 -8.36 -6.65 3.87
N THR A 160 -9.56 -6.13 3.68
CA THR A 160 -9.85 -5.22 2.56
C THR A 160 -9.18 -3.86 2.69
N THR A 161 -8.81 -3.46 3.91
CA THR A 161 -8.21 -2.16 4.23
C THR A 161 -6.69 -2.19 4.36
N ALA A 162 -6.05 -3.36 4.18
CA ALA A 162 -4.60 -3.48 4.25
C ALA A 162 -3.90 -2.58 3.23
N GLY A 163 -2.87 -1.86 3.66
CA GLY A 163 -2.01 -1.02 2.82
C GLY A 163 -0.63 -1.62 2.56
N PHE A 164 -0.41 -2.88 2.91
CA PHE A 164 0.80 -3.63 2.61
C PHE A 164 0.50 -4.61 1.49
N VAL A 165 0.83 -4.24 0.27
CA VAL A 165 0.40 -4.97 -0.93
C VAL A 165 1.53 -5.04 -1.94
N CYS A 166 1.64 -6.16 -2.64
CA CYS A 166 2.46 -6.32 -3.83
C CYS A 166 1.56 -6.52 -5.04
N TYR A 167 1.77 -5.75 -6.08
CA TYR A 167 1.13 -5.89 -7.38
C TYR A 167 2.14 -6.34 -8.43
N ARG A 168 1.76 -7.29 -9.28
CA ARG A 168 2.47 -7.50 -10.54
C ARG A 168 2.21 -6.34 -11.49
N ARG A 169 3.19 -6.00 -12.32
CA ARG A 169 3.14 -4.95 -13.34
C ARG A 169 1.83 -4.97 -14.14
N LYS A 170 1.46 -6.14 -14.68
CA LYS A 170 0.25 -6.29 -15.50
C LYS A 170 -1.04 -5.85 -14.81
N VAL A 171 -1.13 -5.96 -13.47
CA VAL A 171 -2.30 -5.50 -12.68
C VAL A 171 -2.44 -4.00 -12.78
N LEU A 172 -1.34 -3.27 -12.54
CA LEU A 172 -1.33 -1.81 -12.55
C LEU A 172 -1.44 -1.23 -13.97
N GLU A 173 -0.97 -1.95 -15.00
CA GLU A 173 -1.18 -1.59 -16.40
C GLU A 173 -2.64 -1.77 -16.84
N THR A 174 -3.34 -2.76 -16.27
CA THR A 174 -4.73 -3.05 -16.64
C THR A 174 -5.74 -2.18 -15.88
N ILE A 175 -5.43 -1.81 -14.63
CA ILE A 175 -6.30 -0.93 -13.84
C ILE A 175 -6.22 0.50 -14.41
N PRO A 176 -7.37 1.13 -14.73
CA PRO A 176 -7.37 2.55 -15.12
C PRO A 176 -7.08 3.42 -13.89
N LEU A 177 -5.80 3.62 -13.58
CA LEU A 177 -5.33 4.31 -12.38
C LEU A 177 -5.88 5.73 -12.22
N ASP A 178 -6.15 6.41 -13.34
CA ASP A 178 -6.76 7.75 -13.34
C ASP A 178 -8.25 7.76 -12.97
N ASP A 179 -8.91 6.62 -13.08
CA ASP A 179 -10.32 6.44 -12.70
C ASP A 179 -10.51 6.07 -11.23
N ILE A 180 -9.43 5.80 -10.49
CA ILE A 180 -9.47 5.53 -9.05
C ILE A 180 -9.87 6.81 -8.31
N ARG A 181 -10.97 6.72 -7.55
CA ARG A 181 -11.65 7.91 -7.00
C ARG A 181 -11.26 8.23 -5.58
N PHE A 182 -11.00 7.18 -4.77
CA PHE A 182 -10.75 7.37 -3.35
C PHE A 182 -9.30 7.76 -3.10
N LYS A 183 -9.12 8.78 -2.25
CA LYS A 183 -7.80 9.33 -1.92
C LYS A 183 -7.33 8.93 -0.52
N GLY A 184 -8.26 8.49 0.34
CA GLY A 184 -8.00 8.06 1.71
C GLY A 184 -7.89 6.54 1.85
N TYR A 185 -8.33 5.99 2.98
CA TYR A 185 -8.28 4.54 3.24
C TYR A 185 -9.14 3.71 2.29
N ALA A 186 -10.22 4.27 1.75
CA ALA A 186 -11.06 3.61 0.76
C ALA A 186 -10.31 3.32 -0.55
N PHE A 187 -9.20 4.00 -0.84
CA PHE A 187 -8.29 3.70 -1.94
C PHE A 187 -7.86 2.23 -1.92
N GLN A 188 -7.46 1.73 -0.76
CA GLN A 188 -7.01 0.35 -0.61
C GLN A 188 -8.12 -0.67 -0.93
N ILE A 189 -9.35 -0.33 -0.59
CA ILE A 189 -10.51 -1.15 -0.92
C ILE A 189 -10.77 -1.12 -2.43
N GLU A 190 -10.76 0.07 -3.04
CA GLU A 190 -11.01 0.25 -4.46
C GLU A 190 -9.99 -0.48 -5.33
N MET A 191 -8.70 -0.36 -5.03
CA MET A 191 -7.63 -1.04 -5.77
C MET A 191 -7.80 -2.56 -5.75
N LYS A 192 -8.00 -3.15 -4.58
CA LYS A 192 -8.18 -4.60 -4.44
C LYS A 192 -9.49 -5.08 -5.07
N TYR A 193 -10.58 -4.34 -4.89
CA TYR A 193 -11.86 -4.66 -5.49
C TYR A 193 -11.82 -4.57 -7.02
N THR A 194 -11.17 -3.55 -7.56
CA THR A 194 -10.96 -3.41 -9.01
C THR A 194 -10.13 -4.56 -9.56
N SER A 195 -9.04 -4.94 -8.90
CA SER A 195 -8.24 -6.12 -9.26
C SER A 195 -9.09 -7.39 -9.30
N TYR A 196 -9.92 -7.60 -8.28
CA TYR A 196 -10.85 -8.74 -8.21
C TYR A 196 -11.88 -8.72 -9.35
N LYS A 197 -12.47 -7.56 -9.65
CA LYS A 197 -13.47 -7.42 -10.73
C LYS A 197 -12.90 -7.64 -12.12
N ILE A 198 -11.64 -7.33 -12.33
CA ILE A 198 -10.90 -7.62 -13.57
C ILE A 198 -10.65 -9.12 -13.72
N GLY A 199 -10.54 -9.86 -12.60
CA GLY A 199 -10.31 -11.30 -12.59
C GLY A 199 -8.90 -11.71 -12.15
N PHE A 200 -8.11 -10.78 -11.58
CA PHE A 200 -6.79 -11.09 -11.05
C PHE A 200 -6.84 -11.97 -9.80
N LYS A 201 -5.85 -12.86 -9.68
CA LYS A 201 -5.70 -13.77 -8.54
C LYS A 201 -5.06 -13.04 -7.37
N ILE A 202 -5.78 -12.97 -6.24
CA ILE A 202 -5.33 -12.29 -5.03
C ILE A 202 -5.02 -13.34 -3.96
N LYS A 203 -3.84 -13.22 -3.32
CA LYS A 203 -3.44 -14.00 -2.14
C LYS A 203 -3.31 -13.12 -0.93
N GLU A 204 -3.83 -13.58 0.20
CA GLU A 204 -3.55 -12.98 1.49
C GLU A 204 -2.38 -13.71 2.17
N VAL A 205 -1.36 -12.97 2.55
CA VAL A 205 -0.20 -13.43 3.31
C VAL A 205 -0.36 -12.94 4.74
N PRO A 206 -0.41 -13.83 5.76
CA PRO A 206 -0.58 -13.39 7.12
C PRO A 206 0.63 -12.57 7.59
N VAL A 207 0.38 -11.37 8.09
CA VAL A 207 1.39 -10.46 8.64
C VAL A 207 0.97 -9.98 10.02
N ILE A 208 1.94 -9.61 10.85
CA ILE A 208 1.70 -8.99 12.15
C ILE A 208 1.78 -7.49 11.99
N PHE A 209 0.69 -6.80 12.30
CA PHE A 209 0.64 -5.34 12.26
C PHE A 209 0.92 -4.78 13.66
N VAL A 210 1.98 -4.01 13.77
CA VAL A 210 2.36 -3.36 15.03
C VAL A 210 1.85 -1.91 15.03
N ASN A 211 1.29 -1.44 16.15
CA ASN A 211 0.96 -0.01 16.23
C ASN A 211 2.24 0.81 16.10
N ARG A 212 2.17 1.91 15.35
CA ARG A 212 3.33 2.80 15.16
C ARG A 212 4.02 3.10 16.49
N ARG A 213 5.35 3.11 16.45
CA ARG A 213 6.17 3.37 17.66
C ARG A 213 6.36 4.86 17.90
N GLU A 214 6.44 5.65 16.83
CA GLU A 214 6.70 7.09 16.83
C GLU A 214 5.74 7.80 15.86
N GLY A 215 5.47 9.09 16.09
CA GLY A 215 4.59 9.90 15.26
C GLY A 215 3.11 9.91 15.67
N VAL A 216 2.35 10.85 15.12
CA VAL A 216 0.92 11.07 15.44
C VAL A 216 0.02 10.45 14.36
N SER A 217 -1.04 9.76 14.78
CA SER A 217 -2.04 9.22 13.85
C SER A 217 -2.73 10.33 13.07
N LYS A 218 -2.70 10.24 11.74
CA LYS A 218 -3.24 11.25 10.81
C LYS A 218 -4.69 10.95 10.39
N MET A 219 -5.40 10.08 11.14
CA MET A 219 -6.81 9.73 10.87
C MET A 219 -7.75 10.88 11.24
N SER A 220 -8.60 11.27 10.31
CA SER A 220 -9.68 12.24 10.53
C SER A 220 -11.05 11.55 10.54
N GLY A 221 -12.03 12.10 11.31
CA GLY A 221 -13.34 11.48 11.48
C GLY A 221 -14.20 11.34 10.20
N GLY A 222 -13.90 12.11 9.15
CA GLY A 222 -14.61 12.04 7.86
C GLY A 222 -14.29 10.78 7.03
N ILE A 223 -13.21 10.07 7.34
CA ILE A 223 -12.76 8.88 6.62
C ILE A 223 -13.78 7.74 6.68
N PHE A 224 -14.52 7.61 7.79
CA PHE A 224 -15.53 6.55 7.94
C PHE A 224 -16.75 6.72 7.05
N SER A 225 -17.27 7.95 6.95
CA SER A 225 -18.42 8.22 6.08
C SER A 225 -18.04 8.07 4.61
N GLU A 226 -16.85 8.53 4.19
CA GLU A 226 -16.33 8.32 2.85
C GLU A 226 -16.22 6.83 2.52
N ALA A 227 -15.65 6.03 3.42
CA ALA A 227 -15.51 4.59 3.21
C ALA A 227 -16.87 3.89 3.17
N PHE A 228 -17.81 4.23 4.06
CA PHE A 228 -19.12 3.59 4.13
C PHE A 228 -19.93 3.79 2.84
N PHE A 229 -20.13 5.04 2.41
CA PHE A 229 -20.85 5.33 1.17
C PHE A 229 -20.05 4.95 -0.08
N GLY A 230 -18.73 5.04 0.00
CA GLY A 230 -17.84 4.64 -1.06
C GLY A 230 -17.95 3.17 -1.41
N VAL A 231 -18.02 2.29 -0.43
CA VAL A 231 -18.18 0.83 -0.66
C VAL A 231 -19.54 0.50 -1.29
N MET A 232 -20.62 1.15 -0.88
CA MET A 232 -21.94 0.99 -1.55
C MET A 232 -21.84 1.41 -3.02
N ARG A 233 -21.19 2.54 -3.30
CA ARG A 233 -20.97 3.01 -4.67
C ARG A 233 -20.12 2.06 -5.49
N LEU A 234 -19.04 1.50 -4.92
CA LEU A 234 -18.22 0.48 -5.58
C LEU A 234 -19.05 -0.75 -5.96
N ARG A 235 -20.00 -1.16 -5.12
CA ARG A 235 -20.91 -2.27 -5.44
C ARG A 235 -21.79 -1.94 -6.64
N LEU A 236 -22.39 -0.74 -6.66
CA LEU A 236 -23.23 -0.29 -7.76
C LEU A 236 -22.41 -0.17 -9.06
N ASP A 237 -21.26 0.49 -8.98
CA ASP A 237 -20.33 0.58 -10.11
C ASP A 237 -19.94 -0.82 -10.62
N GLY A 238 -19.72 -1.77 -9.72
CA GLY A 238 -19.40 -3.15 -10.07
C GLY A 238 -20.47 -3.91 -10.86
N TRP A 239 -21.71 -3.40 -10.93
CA TRP A 239 -22.77 -3.94 -11.77
C TRP A 239 -22.83 -3.27 -13.15
N PHE A 240 -22.48 -2.00 -13.23
CA PHE A 240 -22.68 -1.18 -14.43
C PHE A 240 -21.36 -0.84 -15.15
N LYS A 241 -20.26 -0.74 -14.44
CA LYS A 241 -18.94 -0.45 -15.03
C LYS A 241 -18.40 -1.70 -15.74
N LYS A 242 -18.05 -1.54 -17.01
CA LYS A 242 -17.30 -2.58 -17.72
C LYS A 242 -15.84 -2.51 -17.27
N TYR A 243 -15.35 -3.58 -16.64
CA TYR A 243 -13.96 -3.73 -16.31
C TYR A 243 -13.21 -4.36 -17.49
N PRO A 244 -11.95 -3.95 -17.75
CA PRO A 244 -11.10 -4.72 -18.66
C PRO A 244 -10.96 -6.15 -18.14
N LYS A 245 -10.56 -7.08 -18.98
CA LYS A 245 -10.27 -8.47 -18.57
C LYS A 245 -8.78 -8.64 -18.35
N ALA A 246 -8.41 -9.45 -17.33
CA ALA A 246 -7.03 -9.82 -17.01
C ALA A 246 -6.32 -10.55 -18.16
#